data_f4178bf7a612826047d0b3c083cdcfc9
#
_entry.id   f4178bf7a612826047d0b3c083cdcfc9
#
_cell.length_a   1.000
_cell.length_b   1.000
_cell.length_c   1.000
_cell.angle_alpha   90.00
_cell.angle_beta   90.00
_cell.angle_gamma   90.00
#
_symmetry.space_group_name_H-M   'P 1'
#
loop_
_entity.id
_entity.type
_entity.pdbx_description
1 polymer ?
#
loop_
_entity_poly.entity_id
_entity_poly.type
_entity_poly.pdbx_seq_one_letter_code
_entity_poly.pdbx_strand_id
1 'polypeptide(L)'
;MQHITYDTKGICAVKIDFDIDEGKVYNLKFHNGCDGNHKGLAKLVEGMPAEEVAKRLRGVTCGPRTSSCPDQLAQALENYLKKGTV
;
A
#
# COMPACT_ATOMS: atom_id res chain seq x y z
N MET A 1 12.67 -12.32 -2.59
CA MET A 1 11.90 -11.08 -2.38
C MET A 1 11.35 -10.58 -3.70
N GLN A 2 10.07 -10.29 -3.76
CA GLN A 2 9.40 -9.82 -4.97
C GLN A 2 9.11 -8.34 -4.87
N HIS A 3 9.52 -7.57 -5.88
CA HIS A 3 9.22 -6.13 -5.94
C HIS A 3 7.95 -5.89 -6.73
N ILE A 4 7.04 -5.08 -6.18
CA ILE A 4 5.73 -4.80 -6.78
C ILE A 4 5.55 -3.29 -6.90
N THR A 5 5.08 -2.85 -8.06
CA THR A 5 4.70 -1.47 -8.32
C THR A 5 3.22 -1.41 -8.68
N TYR A 6 2.47 -0.57 -8.01
CA TYR A 6 1.03 -0.41 -8.23
C TYR A 6 0.71 1.03 -8.61
N ASP A 7 0.02 1.22 -9.73
CA ASP A 7 -0.43 2.54 -10.16
C ASP A 7 -1.73 2.89 -9.43
N THR A 8 -1.73 4.03 -8.76
CA THR A 8 -2.87 4.47 -7.95
C THR A 8 -3.82 5.34 -8.78
N LYS A 9 -5.05 5.50 -8.27
CA LYS A 9 -6.06 6.36 -8.90
C LYS A 9 -6.82 7.15 -7.84
N GLY A 10 -7.07 8.43 -8.11
CA GLY A 10 -7.91 9.26 -7.27
C GLY A 10 -7.32 9.67 -5.93
N ILE A 11 -6.00 9.59 -5.76
CA ILE A 11 -5.31 10.00 -4.54
C ILE A 11 -4.10 10.85 -4.87
N CYS A 12 -3.43 11.38 -3.85
CA CYS A 12 -2.29 12.27 -4.04
C CYS A 12 -1.02 11.55 -4.51
N ALA A 13 -0.84 10.29 -4.16
CA ALA A 13 0.28 9.49 -4.66
C ALA A 13 -0.01 9.00 -6.08
N VAL A 14 1.04 8.86 -6.89
CA VAL A 14 0.94 8.38 -8.28
C VAL A 14 1.19 6.89 -8.35
N LYS A 15 2.15 6.39 -7.59
CA LYS A 15 2.54 4.98 -7.56
C LYS A 15 2.85 4.56 -6.14
N ILE A 16 2.71 3.27 -5.91
CA ILE A 16 3.12 2.64 -4.65
C ILE A 16 4.07 1.50 -5.00
N ASP A 17 5.25 1.50 -4.39
CA ASP A 17 6.23 0.41 -4.52
C ASP A 17 6.35 -0.30 -3.18
N PHE A 18 6.46 -1.60 -3.21
CA PHE A 18 6.76 -2.38 -2.01
C PHE A 18 7.36 -3.72 -2.42
N ASP A 19 8.03 -4.35 -1.45
CA ASP A 19 8.57 -5.69 -1.64
C ASP A 19 7.77 -6.68 -0.79
N ILE A 20 7.60 -7.89 -1.30
CA ILE A 20 6.97 -8.99 -0.57
C ILE A 20 7.99 -10.10 -0.39
N ASP A 21 8.16 -10.54 0.86
CA ASP A 21 9.02 -11.66 1.19
C ASP A 21 8.32 -12.50 2.26
N GLU A 22 8.10 -13.76 1.94
CA GLU A 22 7.40 -14.69 2.83
C GLU A 22 6.04 -14.15 3.31
N GLY A 23 5.32 -13.46 2.41
CA GLY A 23 3.99 -12.90 2.72
C GLY A 23 4.01 -11.63 3.53
N LYS A 24 5.18 -11.04 3.78
CA LYS A 24 5.32 -9.80 4.55
C LYS A 24 5.74 -8.65 3.66
N VAL A 25 5.34 -7.43 4.05
CA VAL A 25 5.59 -6.20 3.29
C VAL A 25 6.88 -5.54 3.77
N TYR A 26 7.72 -5.14 2.82
CA TYR A 26 8.98 -4.44 3.11
C TYR A 26 9.16 -3.29 2.14
N ASN A 27 9.92 -2.28 2.56
CA ASN A 27 10.38 -1.19 1.69
C ASN A 27 9.24 -0.47 0.97
N LEU A 28 8.14 -0.22 1.68
CA LEU A 28 7.01 0.52 1.14
C LEU A 28 7.42 1.94 0.80
N LYS A 29 7.06 2.40 -0.40
CA LYS A 29 7.35 3.75 -0.84
C LYS A 29 6.19 4.28 -1.69
N PHE A 30 5.74 5.48 -1.37
CA PHE A 30 4.76 6.19 -2.17
C PHE A 30 5.48 7.24 -3.02
N HIS A 31 5.13 7.32 -4.30
CA HIS A 31 5.68 8.33 -5.20
C HIS A 31 4.70 9.51 -5.27
N ASN A 32 5.19 10.69 -4.90
CA ASN A 32 4.41 11.91 -4.75
C ASN A 32 3.42 11.81 -3.58
N GLY A 33 2.84 12.95 -3.20
CA GLY A 33 1.85 13.03 -2.13
C GLY A 33 2.45 13.45 -0.80
N CYS A 34 1.76 13.11 0.29
CA CYS A 34 2.09 13.58 1.65
C CYS A 34 3.26 12.80 2.24
N ASP A 35 4.46 13.34 2.09
CA ASP A 35 5.72 12.68 2.44
C ASP A 35 5.76 12.17 3.89
N GLY A 36 5.40 13.02 4.84
CA GLY A 36 5.44 12.64 6.25
C GLY A 36 4.53 11.49 6.61
N ASN A 37 3.29 11.52 6.12
CA ASN A 37 2.32 10.47 6.34
C ASN A 37 2.75 9.16 5.68
N HIS A 38 3.31 9.25 4.48
CA HIS A 38 3.76 8.08 3.75
C HIS A 38 4.95 7.41 4.45
N LYS A 39 5.89 8.18 4.96
CA LYS A 39 7.03 7.64 5.71
C LYS A 39 6.59 6.95 7.00
N GLY A 40 5.66 7.55 7.71
CA GLY A 40 5.11 6.95 8.92
C GLY A 40 4.40 5.63 8.64
N LEU A 41 3.57 5.61 7.59
CA LEU A 41 2.87 4.40 7.18
C LEU A 41 3.86 3.31 6.75
N ALA A 42 4.90 3.67 6.02
CA ALA A 42 5.92 2.72 5.59
C ALA A 42 6.60 2.05 6.79
N LYS A 43 6.90 2.82 7.83
CA LYS A 43 7.50 2.26 9.04
C LYS A 43 6.55 1.36 9.82
N LEU A 44 5.27 1.74 9.86
CA LEU A 44 4.27 0.94 10.57
C LEU A 44 4.07 -0.43 9.94
N VAL A 45 4.07 -0.51 8.61
CA VAL A 45 3.79 -1.76 7.91
C VAL A 45 5.02 -2.60 7.63
N GLU A 46 6.22 -2.08 7.89
CA GLU A 46 7.46 -2.80 7.60
C GLU A 46 7.48 -4.14 8.35
N GLY A 47 7.58 -5.23 7.59
CA GLY A 47 7.61 -6.57 8.16
C GLY A 47 6.26 -7.14 8.55
N MET A 48 5.15 -6.41 8.33
CA MET A 48 3.82 -6.92 8.64
C MET A 48 3.33 -7.89 7.56
N PRO A 49 2.54 -8.89 7.93
CA PRO A 49 1.90 -9.76 6.92
C PRO A 49 1.03 -8.92 5.97
N ALA A 50 1.16 -9.17 4.67
CA ALA A 50 0.41 -8.44 3.65
C ALA A 50 -1.10 -8.52 3.87
N GLU A 51 -1.59 -9.68 4.27
CA GLU A 51 -3.01 -9.89 4.57
C GLU A 51 -3.49 -8.96 5.69
N GLU A 52 -2.70 -8.82 6.75
CA GLU A 52 -3.05 -7.96 7.87
C GLU A 52 -3.05 -6.48 7.48
N VAL A 53 -2.07 -6.06 6.69
CA VAL A 53 -2.01 -4.68 6.18
C VAL A 53 -3.25 -4.38 5.34
N ALA A 54 -3.60 -5.26 4.43
CA ALA A 54 -4.76 -5.08 3.57
C ALA A 54 -6.05 -4.99 4.39
N LYS A 55 -6.21 -5.84 5.37
CA LYS A 55 -7.38 -5.87 6.23
C LYS A 55 -7.55 -4.58 7.02
N ARG A 56 -6.46 -4.04 7.56
CA ARG A 56 -6.50 -2.83 8.40
C ARG A 56 -6.72 -1.56 7.60
N LEU A 57 -6.20 -1.49 6.39
CA LEU A 57 -6.19 -0.25 5.61
C LEU A 57 -7.33 -0.17 4.59
N ARG A 58 -7.98 -1.27 4.30
CA ARG A 58 -9.08 -1.28 3.33
C ARG A 58 -10.24 -0.40 3.81
N GLY A 59 -10.67 0.53 2.95
CA GLY A 59 -11.76 1.43 3.27
C GLY A 59 -11.39 2.71 3.96
N VAL A 60 -10.11 2.93 4.26
CA VAL A 60 -9.66 4.20 4.83
C VAL A 60 -9.75 5.27 3.72
N THR A 61 -10.49 6.34 3.98
CA THR A 61 -10.68 7.41 2.99
C THR A 61 -9.98 8.69 3.42
N CYS A 62 -9.71 9.57 2.46
CA CYS A 62 -9.04 10.85 2.71
C CYS A 62 -10.02 11.99 2.44
N GLY A 63 -10.61 12.55 3.51
CA GLY A 63 -11.59 13.62 3.40
C GLY A 63 -12.78 13.22 2.54
N PRO A 64 -13.17 14.05 1.54
CA PRO A 64 -14.31 13.74 0.67
C PRO A 64 -13.99 12.72 -0.43
N ARG A 65 -12.75 12.23 -0.51
CA ARG A 65 -12.35 11.27 -1.54
C ARG A 65 -12.89 9.88 -1.22
N THR A 66 -13.10 9.08 -2.25
CA THR A 66 -13.58 7.71 -2.10
C THR A 66 -12.47 6.74 -1.75
N SER A 67 -11.21 7.18 -1.75
CA SER A 67 -10.06 6.33 -1.47
C SER A 67 -8.95 7.17 -0.82
N SER A 68 -7.87 6.52 -0.45
CA SER A 68 -6.70 7.16 0.16
C SER A 68 -5.45 6.35 -0.20
N CYS A 69 -4.26 6.89 0.11
CA CYS A 69 -3.02 6.15 -0.09
C CYS A 69 -3.02 4.82 0.69
N PRO A 70 -3.41 4.78 1.97
CA PRO A 70 -3.55 3.50 2.68
C PRO A 70 -4.55 2.54 2.02
N ASP A 71 -5.70 3.04 1.58
CA ASP A 71 -6.70 2.20 0.92
C ASP A 71 -6.18 1.63 -0.40
N GLN A 72 -5.46 2.45 -1.18
CA GLN A 72 -4.86 1.98 -2.44
C GLN A 72 -3.80 0.92 -2.19
N LEU A 73 -3.01 1.07 -1.13
CA LEU A 73 -2.06 0.03 -0.72
C LEU A 73 -2.80 -1.27 -0.39
N ALA A 74 -3.90 -1.18 0.35
CA ALA A 74 -4.70 -2.36 0.69
C ALA A 74 -5.24 -3.04 -0.56
N GLN A 75 -5.70 -2.26 -1.55
CA GLN A 75 -6.18 -2.82 -2.82
C GLN A 75 -5.06 -3.53 -3.57
N ALA A 76 -3.87 -2.95 -3.60
CA ALA A 76 -2.72 -3.57 -4.25
C ALA A 76 -2.36 -4.90 -3.58
N LEU A 77 -2.36 -4.93 -2.25
CA LEU A 77 -2.06 -6.14 -1.51
C LEU A 77 -3.13 -7.22 -1.70
N GLU A 78 -4.41 -6.82 -1.73
CA GLU A 78 -5.50 -7.76 -2.00
C GLU A 78 -5.34 -8.39 -3.39
N ASN A 79 -5.01 -7.58 -4.40
CA ASN A 79 -4.77 -8.08 -5.75
C ASN A 79 -3.60 -9.05 -5.78
N TYR A 80 -2.53 -8.72 -5.07
CA TYR A 80 -1.37 -9.60 -4.98
C TYR A 80 -1.74 -10.94 -4.33
N LEU A 81 -2.50 -10.91 -3.23
CA LEU A 81 -2.89 -12.12 -2.50
C LEU A 81 -3.80 -13.03 -3.34
N LYS A 82 -4.63 -12.43 -4.20
CA LYS A 82 -5.54 -13.20 -5.07
C LYS A 82 -4.85 -13.76 -6.30
N LYS A 83 -3.97 -12.97 -6.93
CA LYS A 83 -3.43 -13.27 -8.27
C LYS A 83 -1.94 -13.55 -8.28
N GLY A 84 -1.23 -13.29 -7.18
CA GLY A 84 0.22 -13.37 -7.13
C GLY A 84 0.91 -12.16 -7.78
N THR A 85 0.12 -11.16 -8.24
CA THR A 85 0.63 -9.93 -8.84
C THR A 85 -0.45 -8.85 -8.76
N VAL A 86 -0.08 -7.63 -9.03
CA VAL A 86 -1.04 -6.51 -8.99
C VAL A 86 -1.55 -6.10 -10.37
#